data_ab72b84374dbc4a6adcfc459ab1d7569
#
_entry.id   ab72b84374dbc4a6adcfc459ab1d7569
#
_cell.length_a   1.000
_cell.length_b   1.000
_cell.length_c   1.000
_cell.angle_alpha   90.00
_cell.angle_beta   90.00
_cell.angle_gamma   90.00
#
_symmetry.space_group_name_H-M   'P 1'
#
loop_
_entity.id
_entity.type
_entity.pdbx_description
1 polymer ?
#
loop_
_entity_poly.entity_id
_entity_poly.type
_entity_poly.pdbx_seq_one_letter_code
_entity_poly.pdbx_strand_id
1 'polypeptide(L)'
;MGKTWILMVTCAIMLSGMEAFACTGLLVGKKASVDGSVMISYAADSHTLYGELYRWPAATWPKGTMLDIIEWDTHKPLGQIPQVEQTYSVVGNMNEHQVAITESTFGGRPELVDTTGIMDYGSLIYVTLQRSKTAREAIRIMTDLVKDYGYYSSGETFSIADKNEAWVMEMIGKGPGNKGAVWVAIRIPDDCISAHANQSRIQQIPFDDKENCIYSPDVVSFAREKGYFSGRDKDFSFQKAYCPYDFSALRGCEARVWSFFRKYDKSMDQYMDLIKGDVMKKPMPLYVKPDRLLSVRDVQNGMRDHFEGTDLDMTKDAGAGPYKVPYRWRPMTFEVDGQEYTNERAIATQQTGFVIVPQMRNWLPDAVGGILWFGVDDADMAVFTPIYCSVTASPECYRVGNGDMMNFSWTSAFWIHNWVANMAYGKYSYMIQDIRLVQQELENSYQQTIPAVDKAASELYAKNPAEAVKFLTWFSSTTADQATARWKKLGEYLLVKYMDGNVKKEENGHFKQNGYGLSEYPDFPGYDEDYYRSRSEEHTSE
;
A
#
# COMPACT_ATOMS: atom_id res chain seq x y z
N MET A 1 52.53 35.65 25.67
CA MET A 1 51.32 35.00 26.15
C MET A 1 50.34 34.89 25.01
N GLY A 2 50.40 33.84 24.26
CA GLY A 2 49.51 33.59 23.14
C GLY A 2 48.31 32.77 23.57
N LYS A 3 47.11 33.28 23.34
CA LYS A 3 45.85 32.54 23.52
C LYS A 3 45.50 31.82 22.23
N THR A 4 45.67 30.51 22.23
CA THR A 4 45.24 29.61 21.18
C THR A 4 43.73 29.44 21.32
N TRP A 5 42.97 29.90 20.33
CA TRP A 5 41.54 29.63 20.19
C TRP A 5 41.39 28.30 19.48
N ILE A 6 40.88 27.30 20.21
CA ILE A 6 40.41 26.04 19.59
C ILE A 6 39.01 26.28 19.03
N LEU A 7 38.92 26.31 17.70
CA LEU A 7 37.64 26.32 16.99
C LEU A 7 37.07 24.90 17.05
N MET A 8 36.10 24.67 17.94
CA MET A 8 35.25 23.47 17.82
C MET A 8 34.34 23.67 16.61
N VAL A 9 34.65 23.00 15.53
CA VAL A 9 33.74 22.80 14.41
C VAL A 9 32.75 21.71 14.84
N THR A 10 31.60 22.13 15.33
CA THR A 10 30.45 21.23 15.51
C THR A 10 29.96 20.87 14.11
N CYS A 11 30.34 19.68 13.64
CA CYS A 11 29.76 19.06 12.46
C CYS A 11 28.30 18.72 12.81
N ALA A 12 27.36 19.62 12.54
CA ALA A 12 25.96 19.29 12.50
C ALA A 12 25.78 18.30 11.34
N ILE A 13 25.78 17.01 11.66
CA ILE A 13 25.25 15.99 10.75
C ILE A 13 23.78 16.33 10.61
N MET A 14 23.41 17.02 9.52
CA MET A 14 22.04 17.02 9.07
C MET A 14 21.71 15.56 8.72
N LEU A 15 21.11 14.87 9.67
CA LEU A 15 20.24 13.75 9.39
C LEU A 15 19.07 14.36 8.58
N SER A 16 19.26 14.48 7.27
CA SER A 16 18.14 14.52 6.34
C SER A 16 17.40 13.20 6.59
N GLY A 17 16.34 13.29 7.40
CA GLY A 17 15.42 12.17 7.54
C GLY A 17 15.06 11.74 6.12
N MET A 18 15.49 10.57 5.71
CA MET A 18 14.92 9.89 4.56
C MET A 18 13.42 9.89 4.83
N GLU A 19 12.66 10.66 4.06
CA GLU A 19 11.21 10.53 4.05
C GLU A 19 10.92 9.10 3.61
N ALA A 20 10.72 8.24 4.59
CA ALA A 20 10.48 6.83 4.33
C ALA A 20 9.15 6.75 3.56
N PHE A 21 9.22 6.33 2.30
CA PHE A 21 8.07 5.79 1.59
C PHE A 21 7.46 4.73 2.50
N ALA A 22 6.20 4.89 2.83
CA ALA A 22 5.61 4.13 3.94
C ALA A 22 4.47 3.25 3.42
N CYS A 23 4.81 2.24 2.62
CA CYS A 23 3.90 1.30 1.97
C CYS A 23 3.43 0.18 2.90
N THR A 24 2.31 -0.45 2.59
CA THR A 24 1.80 -1.64 3.29
C THR A 24 1.24 -2.64 2.30
N GLY A 25 1.64 -3.90 2.40
CA GLY A 25 1.13 -5.02 1.62
C GLY A 25 0.53 -6.12 2.51
N LEU A 26 -0.64 -6.63 2.13
CA LEU A 26 -1.31 -7.78 2.74
C LEU A 26 -1.40 -8.90 1.71
N LEU A 27 -1.32 -10.16 2.14
CA LEU A 27 -1.43 -11.33 1.27
C LEU A 27 -2.42 -12.34 1.86
N VAL A 28 -3.21 -12.95 0.99
CA VAL A 28 -4.19 -14.00 1.35
C VAL A 28 -4.03 -15.17 0.39
N GLY A 29 -3.67 -16.34 0.92
CA GLY A 29 -3.59 -17.57 0.16
C GLY A 29 -4.97 -18.09 -0.27
N LYS A 30 -5.02 -18.88 -1.35
CA LYS A 30 -6.29 -19.30 -1.97
C LYS A 30 -7.22 -20.13 -1.05
N LYS A 31 -6.67 -20.83 -0.04
CA LYS A 31 -7.46 -21.58 0.95
C LYS A 31 -7.75 -20.75 2.21
N ALA A 32 -7.17 -19.56 2.32
CA ALA A 32 -7.49 -18.57 3.35
C ALA A 32 -8.57 -17.58 2.88
N SER A 33 -8.95 -17.59 1.60
CA SER A 33 -10.01 -16.76 1.04
C SER A 33 -11.36 -17.51 0.96
N VAL A 34 -12.47 -16.75 1.01
CA VAL A 34 -13.84 -17.31 1.01
C VAL A 34 -14.25 -17.91 -0.33
N ASP A 35 -13.65 -17.46 -1.42
CA ASP A 35 -13.98 -17.85 -2.79
C ASP A 35 -12.88 -18.65 -3.50
N GLY A 36 -11.74 -18.87 -2.85
CA GLY A 36 -10.60 -19.58 -3.43
C GLY A 36 -9.68 -18.70 -4.27
N SER A 37 -9.90 -17.38 -4.32
CA SER A 37 -8.98 -16.44 -4.97
C SER A 37 -7.68 -16.26 -4.17
N VAL A 38 -6.59 -15.94 -4.86
CA VAL A 38 -5.39 -15.37 -4.24
C VAL A 38 -5.54 -13.86 -4.25
N MET A 39 -5.20 -13.20 -3.15
CA MET A 39 -5.27 -11.75 -3.04
C MET A 39 -3.97 -11.20 -2.46
N ILE A 40 -3.51 -10.08 -3.01
CA ILE A 40 -2.49 -9.23 -2.39
C ILE A 40 -3.02 -7.82 -2.31
N SER A 41 -2.39 -6.95 -1.53
CA SER A 41 -2.75 -5.54 -1.48
C SER A 41 -1.53 -4.63 -1.48
N TYR A 42 -1.76 -3.35 -1.69
CA TYR A 42 -0.72 -2.33 -1.64
C TYR A 42 -1.34 -0.96 -1.34
N ALA A 43 -0.83 -0.27 -0.34
CA ALA A 43 -0.97 1.17 -0.21
C ALA A 43 0.37 1.80 -0.60
N ALA A 44 0.37 2.58 -1.66
CA ALA A 44 1.53 3.33 -2.13
C ALA A 44 1.54 4.71 -1.43
N ASP A 45 2.31 4.81 -0.35
CA ASP A 45 2.26 5.95 0.55
C ASP A 45 3.47 6.87 0.33
N SER A 46 3.24 8.02 -0.30
CA SER A 46 4.24 9.06 -0.53
C SER A 46 3.58 10.41 -0.68
N HIS A 47 4.16 11.46 -0.08
CA HIS A 47 3.67 12.83 -0.23
C HIS A 47 3.86 13.42 -1.64
N THR A 48 4.58 12.73 -2.51
CA THR A 48 4.85 13.14 -3.89
C THR A 48 4.18 12.27 -4.94
N LEU A 49 3.51 11.18 -4.52
CA LEU A 49 2.87 10.24 -5.44
C LEU A 49 1.43 10.66 -5.75
N TYR A 50 1.17 10.90 -7.02
CA TYR A 50 -0.17 11.14 -7.55
C TYR A 50 -0.88 9.82 -7.87
N GLY A 51 -2.11 9.66 -7.39
CA GLY A 51 -2.90 8.44 -7.62
C GLY A 51 -3.51 8.40 -9.01
N GLU A 52 -2.89 7.68 -9.92
CA GLU A 52 -3.36 7.42 -11.28
C GLU A 52 -3.14 5.97 -11.69
N LEU A 53 -3.87 5.49 -12.69
CA LEU A 53 -3.81 4.10 -13.14
C LEU A 53 -2.93 3.98 -14.37
N TYR A 54 -1.70 3.54 -14.16
CA TYR A 54 -0.75 3.26 -15.24
C TYR A 54 -1.21 2.08 -16.08
N ARG A 55 -0.93 2.13 -17.38
CA ARG A 55 -1.23 1.07 -18.30
C ARG A 55 -0.16 0.94 -19.37
N TRP A 56 0.32 -0.29 -19.57
CA TRP A 56 1.21 -0.66 -20.66
C TRP A 56 0.48 -1.66 -21.57
N PRO A 57 0.20 -1.33 -22.86
CA PRO A 57 -0.43 -2.26 -23.78
C PRO A 57 0.51 -3.42 -24.13
N ALA A 58 -0.05 -4.59 -24.40
CA ALA A 58 0.69 -5.67 -25.04
C ALA A 58 1.23 -5.19 -26.40
N ALA A 59 2.47 -5.56 -26.70
CA ALA A 59 3.13 -5.12 -27.93
C ALA A 59 4.11 -6.18 -28.46
N THR A 60 4.39 -6.10 -29.77
CA THR A 60 5.48 -6.82 -30.42
C THR A 60 6.56 -5.81 -30.82
N TRP A 61 7.77 -6.09 -30.44
CA TRP A 61 8.92 -5.20 -30.61
C TRP A 61 9.90 -5.77 -31.64
N PRO A 62 10.48 -4.94 -32.52
CA PRO A 62 11.55 -5.37 -33.41
C PRO A 62 12.74 -5.94 -32.62
N LYS A 63 13.40 -6.96 -33.17
CA LYS A 63 14.63 -7.51 -32.59
C LYS A 63 15.69 -6.43 -32.42
N GLY A 64 16.29 -6.35 -31.22
CA GLY A 64 17.31 -5.36 -30.90
C GLY A 64 16.74 -4.02 -30.40
N THR A 65 15.43 -3.91 -30.19
CA THR A 65 14.83 -2.76 -29.51
C THR A 65 15.42 -2.62 -28.09
N MET A 66 15.75 -1.40 -27.68
CA MET A 66 16.16 -1.07 -26.32
C MET A 66 15.02 -0.42 -25.57
N LEU A 67 14.90 -0.72 -24.28
CA LEU A 67 13.95 -0.13 -23.35
C LEU A 67 14.69 0.83 -22.42
N ASP A 68 14.26 2.07 -22.37
CA ASP A 68 14.73 3.04 -21.39
C ASP A 68 14.24 2.66 -19.99
N ILE A 69 15.14 2.67 -19.02
CA ILE A 69 14.83 2.51 -17.61
C ILE A 69 14.90 3.87 -16.95
N ILE A 70 13.78 4.26 -16.37
CA ILE A 70 13.58 5.56 -15.71
C ILE A 70 13.21 5.28 -14.27
N GLU A 71 13.93 5.86 -13.32
CA GLU A 71 13.62 5.75 -11.90
C GLU A 71 12.18 6.18 -11.61
N TRP A 72 11.46 5.35 -10.91
CA TRP A 72 10.04 5.53 -10.67
C TRP A 72 9.69 6.81 -9.92
N ASP A 73 10.45 7.11 -8.86
CA ASP A 73 10.12 8.22 -7.95
C ASP A 73 10.53 9.59 -8.47
N THR A 74 11.65 9.67 -9.19
CA THR A 74 12.27 10.95 -9.59
C THR A 74 12.23 11.21 -11.09
N HIS A 75 11.83 10.21 -11.89
CA HIS A 75 11.90 10.21 -13.35
C HIS A 75 13.32 10.39 -13.91
N LYS A 76 14.34 10.08 -13.11
CA LYS A 76 15.75 10.11 -13.55
C LYS A 76 16.02 8.97 -14.52
N PRO A 77 16.61 9.23 -15.72
CA PRO A 77 17.06 8.17 -16.60
C PRO A 77 18.20 7.37 -15.94
N LEU A 78 18.06 6.04 -15.84
CA LEU A 78 19.04 5.16 -15.25
C LEU A 78 19.87 4.42 -16.30
N GLY A 79 19.30 4.13 -17.46
CA GLY A 79 19.99 3.41 -18.54
C GLY A 79 19.03 2.73 -19.49
N GLN A 80 19.53 1.74 -20.21
CA GLN A 80 18.75 0.95 -21.18
C GLN A 80 19.01 -0.55 -21.01
N ILE A 81 17.96 -1.34 -21.24
CA ILE A 81 18.05 -2.80 -21.30
C ILE A 81 17.46 -3.31 -22.63
N PRO A 82 17.82 -4.50 -23.12
CA PRO A 82 17.17 -5.10 -24.27
C PRO A 82 15.68 -5.35 -24.00
N GLN A 83 14.83 -4.89 -24.93
CA GLN A 83 13.41 -5.23 -24.91
C GLN A 83 13.18 -6.64 -25.45
N VAL A 84 12.27 -7.38 -24.83
CA VAL A 84 11.81 -8.67 -25.34
C VAL A 84 10.94 -8.46 -26.59
N GLU A 85 10.89 -9.45 -27.49
CA GLU A 85 10.15 -9.33 -28.73
C GLU A 85 8.63 -9.23 -28.51
N GLN A 86 8.11 -9.76 -27.40
CA GLN A 86 6.69 -9.68 -27.04
C GLN A 86 6.53 -9.29 -25.56
N THR A 87 5.70 -8.27 -25.32
CA THR A 87 5.31 -7.84 -23.96
C THR A 87 3.82 -8.06 -23.74
N TYR A 88 3.44 -8.35 -22.48
CA TYR A 88 2.05 -8.51 -22.06
C TYR A 88 1.43 -7.17 -21.63
N SER A 89 0.09 -7.10 -21.69
CA SER A 89 -0.65 -5.94 -21.17
C SER A 89 -0.58 -5.90 -19.65
N VAL A 90 -0.32 -4.69 -19.12
CA VAL A 90 -0.27 -4.42 -17.67
C VAL A 90 -1.22 -3.27 -17.35
N VAL A 91 -2.00 -3.43 -16.28
CA VAL A 91 -2.89 -2.41 -15.73
C VAL A 91 -2.55 -2.22 -14.25
N GLY A 92 -2.02 -1.07 -13.88
CA GLY A 92 -1.46 -0.86 -12.56
C GLY A 92 -0.42 -1.94 -12.22
N ASN A 93 -0.62 -2.62 -11.12
CA ASN A 93 0.27 -3.66 -10.62
C ASN A 93 -0.14 -5.10 -11.01
N MET A 94 -0.97 -5.27 -12.04
CA MET A 94 -1.45 -6.57 -12.51
C MET A 94 -1.37 -6.69 -14.03
N ASN A 95 -1.00 -7.87 -14.55
CA ASN A 95 -0.99 -8.14 -15.99
C ASN A 95 -2.18 -9.01 -16.45
N GLU A 96 -2.33 -9.16 -17.77
CA GLU A 96 -3.41 -9.93 -18.42
C GLU A 96 -3.42 -11.44 -18.10
N HIS A 97 -2.35 -11.98 -17.50
CA HIS A 97 -2.23 -13.36 -17.04
C HIS A 97 -2.54 -13.51 -15.54
N GLN A 98 -3.07 -12.47 -14.89
CA GLN A 98 -3.33 -12.42 -13.45
C GLN A 98 -2.06 -12.55 -12.60
N VAL A 99 -0.90 -12.11 -13.08
CA VAL A 99 0.27 -11.93 -12.23
C VAL A 99 0.21 -10.53 -11.65
N ALA A 100 0.39 -10.43 -10.33
CA ALA A 100 0.41 -9.15 -9.62
C ALA A 100 1.68 -9.02 -8.78
N ILE A 101 2.28 -7.82 -8.76
CA ILE A 101 3.47 -7.50 -7.96
C ILE A 101 3.23 -6.18 -7.25
N THR A 102 3.41 -6.20 -5.93
CA THR A 102 3.35 -5.02 -5.06
C THR A 102 4.58 -4.99 -4.15
N GLU A 103 4.81 -3.88 -3.43
CA GLU A 103 6.03 -3.75 -2.65
C GLU A 103 5.84 -3.00 -1.32
N SER A 104 6.90 -3.00 -0.51
CA SER A 104 7.16 -2.01 0.53
C SER A 104 8.67 -1.88 0.78
N THR A 105 9.17 -0.66 0.68
CA THR A 105 10.58 -0.35 0.93
C THR A 105 10.92 -0.55 2.41
N PHE A 106 11.84 -1.46 2.73
CA PHE A 106 12.34 -1.61 4.11
C PHE A 106 13.66 -0.86 4.37
N GLY A 107 14.25 -0.28 3.34
CA GLY A 107 15.52 0.42 3.43
C GLY A 107 16.70 -0.53 3.69
N GLY A 108 16.84 -1.01 4.90
CA GLY A 108 17.93 -1.90 5.30
C GLY A 108 19.25 -1.14 5.53
N ARG A 109 20.36 -1.76 5.20
CA ARG A 109 21.69 -1.17 5.38
C ARG A 109 22.01 -0.16 4.29
N PRO A 110 22.21 1.14 4.61
CA PRO A 110 22.42 2.20 3.60
C PRO A 110 23.63 1.96 2.70
N GLU A 111 24.68 1.34 3.22
CA GLU A 111 25.89 1.02 2.48
C GLU A 111 25.70 -0.03 1.37
N LEU A 112 24.54 -0.68 1.33
CA LEU A 112 24.19 -1.67 0.30
C LEU A 112 23.42 -1.09 -0.88
N VAL A 113 23.08 0.19 -0.86
CA VAL A 113 22.46 0.87 -2.01
C VAL A 113 23.50 1.02 -3.12
N ASP A 114 23.21 0.51 -4.31
CA ASP A 114 24.08 0.61 -5.49
C ASP A 114 23.54 1.64 -6.49
N THR A 115 24.05 2.85 -6.42
CA THR A 115 23.66 3.95 -7.34
C THR A 115 24.21 3.78 -8.77
N THR A 116 24.93 2.70 -9.06
CA THR A 116 25.42 2.35 -10.40
C THR A 116 24.56 1.29 -11.09
N GLY A 117 23.65 0.65 -10.36
CA GLY A 117 22.62 -0.22 -10.93
C GLY A 117 21.62 0.58 -11.77
N ILE A 118 20.93 -0.08 -12.69
CA ILE A 118 19.92 0.58 -13.55
C ILE A 118 18.51 0.06 -13.36
N MET A 119 18.30 -0.99 -12.56
CA MET A 119 16.95 -1.47 -12.23
C MET A 119 16.53 -0.94 -10.86
N ASP A 120 15.66 0.06 -10.84
CA ASP A 120 14.97 0.48 -9.62
C ASP A 120 13.76 -0.43 -9.33
N TYR A 121 13.18 -0.34 -8.13
CA TYR A 121 12.09 -1.22 -7.69
C TYR A 121 10.85 -1.11 -8.59
N GLY A 122 10.48 0.12 -9.00
CA GLY A 122 9.30 0.36 -9.82
C GLY A 122 9.46 -0.16 -11.23
N SER A 123 10.58 0.15 -11.90
CA SER A 123 10.91 -0.42 -13.22
C SER A 123 10.97 -1.94 -13.16
N LEU A 124 11.53 -2.50 -12.06
CA LEU A 124 11.61 -3.95 -11.88
C LEU A 124 10.21 -4.59 -11.84
N ILE A 125 9.25 -3.97 -11.15
CA ILE A 125 7.86 -4.43 -11.12
C ILE A 125 7.25 -4.42 -12.53
N TYR A 126 7.25 -3.27 -13.20
CA TYR A 126 6.51 -3.13 -14.46
C TYR A 126 7.15 -3.89 -15.62
N VAL A 127 8.48 -3.93 -15.69
CA VAL A 127 9.20 -4.73 -16.71
C VAL A 127 8.93 -6.23 -16.50
N THR A 128 8.88 -6.68 -15.24
CA THR A 128 8.58 -8.09 -14.93
C THR A 128 7.14 -8.45 -15.27
N LEU A 129 6.17 -7.61 -14.94
CA LEU A 129 4.76 -7.82 -15.28
C LEU A 129 4.55 -7.91 -16.80
N GLN A 130 5.30 -7.14 -17.59
CA GLN A 130 5.25 -7.22 -19.06
C GLN A 130 5.82 -8.52 -19.64
N ARG A 131 6.51 -9.34 -18.83
CA ARG A 131 7.31 -10.50 -19.29
C ARG A 131 6.94 -11.82 -18.63
N SER A 132 6.09 -11.84 -17.59
CA SER A 132 5.78 -13.02 -16.79
C SER A 132 4.34 -13.50 -16.94
N LYS A 133 4.12 -14.81 -16.80
CA LYS A 133 2.79 -15.46 -16.79
C LYS A 133 2.47 -16.15 -15.46
N THR A 134 3.45 -16.28 -14.58
CA THR A 134 3.28 -16.90 -13.26
C THR A 134 4.14 -16.18 -12.23
N ALA A 135 3.80 -16.32 -10.95
CA ALA A 135 4.58 -15.76 -9.85
C ALA A 135 6.04 -16.26 -9.84
N ARG A 136 6.26 -17.55 -10.10
CA ARG A 136 7.62 -18.13 -10.18
C ARG A 136 8.42 -17.59 -11.36
N GLU A 137 7.77 -17.39 -12.50
CA GLU A 137 8.42 -16.76 -13.65
C GLU A 137 8.76 -15.30 -13.35
N ALA A 138 7.89 -14.57 -12.64
CA ALA A 138 8.15 -13.21 -12.20
C ALA A 138 9.38 -13.14 -11.28
N ILE A 139 9.47 -14.00 -10.26
CA ILE A 139 10.64 -14.07 -9.37
C ILE A 139 11.93 -14.30 -10.18
N ARG A 140 11.92 -15.25 -11.12
CA ARG A 140 13.08 -15.54 -11.96
C ARG A 140 13.48 -14.32 -12.82
N ILE A 141 12.52 -13.67 -13.47
CA ILE A 141 12.77 -12.49 -14.31
C ILE A 141 13.33 -11.33 -13.47
N MET A 142 12.73 -11.03 -12.31
CA MET A 142 13.21 -9.97 -11.41
C MET A 142 14.66 -10.21 -11.01
N THR A 143 14.98 -11.43 -10.62
CA THR A 143 16.32 -11.78 -10.14
C THR A 143 17.36 -11.84 -11.25
N ASP A 144 16.98 -12.28 -12.46
CA ASP A 144 17.83 -12.22 -13.67
C ASP A 144 18.12 -10.76 -14.06
N LEU A 145 17.09 -9.89 -14.09
CA LEU A 145 17.26 -8.46 -14.41
C LEU A 145 18.21 -7.77 -13.43
N VAL A 146 18.05 -8.00 -12.14
CA VAL A 146 18.92 -7.41 -11.12
C VAL A 146 20.35 -7.94 -11.23
N LYS A 147 20.53 -9.23 -11.50
CA LYS A 147 21.84 -9.85 -11.73
C LYS A 147 22.55 -9.23 -12.95
N ASP A 148 21.81 -9.02 -14.03
CA ASP A 148 22.40 -8.58 -15.30
C ASP A 148 22.61 -7.06 -15.37
N TYR A 149 21.76 -6.27 -14.69
CA TYR A 149 21.74 -4.80 -14.81
C TYR A 149 21.98 -4.06 -13.50
N GLY A 150 22.12 -4.75 -12.36
CA GLY A 150 22.29 -4.16 -11.04
C GLY A 150 20.96 -3.65 -10.45
N TYR A 151 20.96 -3.42 -9.13
CA TYR A 151 19.78 -2.99 -8.38
C TYR A 151 20.02 -1.62 -7.76
N TYR A 152 19.26 -0.63 -8.21
CA TYR A 152 19.46 0.78 -7.86
C TYR A 152 18.83 1.20 -6.54
N SER A 153 17.72 0.56 -6.13
CA SER A 153 16.94 0.96 -4.95
C SER A 153 17.54 0.48 -3.62
N SER A 154 17.00 0.96 -2.52
CA SER A 154 17.23 0.42 -1.19
C SER A 154 16.56 -0.95 -1.02
N GLY A 155 16.55 -1.54 0.19
CA GLY A 155 15.94 -2.85 0.41
C GLY A 155 14.42 -2.83 0.23
N GLU A 156 13.91 -3.85 -0.48
CA GLU A 156 12.49 -3.98 -0.82
C GLU A 156 11.91 -5.34 -0.44
N THR A 157 10.69 -5.31 0.07
CA THR A 157 9.81 -6.49 0.18
C THR A 157 8.79 -6.45 -0.95
N PHE A 158 8.79 -7.49 -1.80
CA PHE A 158 7.80 -7.65 -2.87
C PHE A 158 6.77 -8.71 -2.48
N SER A 159 5.48 -8.40 -2.65
CA SER A 159 4.43 -9.42 -2.79
C SER A 159 4.31 -9.79 -4.26
N ILE A 160 4.51 -11.06 -4.58
CA ILE A 160 4.43 -11.58 -5.96
C ILE A 160 3.39 -12.70 -5.98
N ALA A 161 2.34 -12.54 -6.77
CA ALA A 161 1.27 -13.52 -6.78
C ALA A 161 0.72 -13.78 -8.18
N ASP A 162 0.15 -14.95 -8.34
CA ASP A 162 -0.70 -15.30 -9.47
C ASP A 162 -1.99 -15.99 -8.96
N LYS A 163 -2.83 -16.46 -9.86
CA LYS A 163 -4.10 -17.12 -9.53
C LYS A 163 -3.96 -18.44 -8.74
N ASN A 164 -2.75 -18.92 -8.44
CA ASN A 164 -2.49 -20.20 -7.77
C ASN A 164 -1.70 -20.05 -6.47
N GLU A 165 -0.80 -19.08 -6.38
CA GLU A 165 0.11 -18.94 -5.24
C GLU A 165 0.52 -17.48 -4.99
N ALA A 166 0.92 -17.19 -3.75
CA ALA A 166 1.47 -15.90 -3.32
C ALA A 166 2.84 -16.10 -2.66
N TRP A 167 3.75 -15.15 -2.90
CA TRP A 167 5.13 -15.13 -2.43
C TRP A 167 5.45 -13.79 -1.77
N VAL A 168 6.27 -13.83 -0.73
CA VAL A 168 7.00 -12.68 -0.20
C VAL A 168 8.45 -12.83 -0.61
N MET A 169 8.99 -11.83 -1.33
CA MET A 169 10.41 -11.77 -1.70
C MET A 169 11.04 -10.53 -1.10
N GLU A 170 12.12 -10.71 -0.35
CA GLU A 170 12.94 -9.61 0.17
C GLU A 170 14.26 -9.53 -0.57
N MET A 171 14.63 -8.33 -0.99
CA MET A 171 15.80 -8.05 -1.83
C MET A 171 16.51 -6.80 -1.33
N ILE A 172 17.85 -6.81 -1.36
CA ILE A 172 18.69 -5.64 -1.09
C ILE A 172 19.95 -5.69 -1.95
N GLY A 173 20.43 -4.54 -2.39
CA GLY A 173 21.64 -4.41 -3.19
C GLY A 173 22.90 -4.91 -2.46
N LYS A 174 24.01 -4.91 -3.16
CA LYS A 174 25.33 -5.32 -2.63
C LYS A 174 26.30 -4.16 -2.42
N GLY A 175 25.81 -2.93 -2.59
CA GLY A 175 26.60 -1.71 -2.48
C GLY A 175 27.42 -1.39 -3.73
N PRO A 176 27.98 -0.17 -3.81
CA PRO A 176 28.68 0.32 -4.97
C PRO A 176 29.80 -0.62 -5.44
N GLY A 177 29.84 -0.87 -6.73
CA GLY A 177 30.84 -1.76 -7.35
C GLY A 177 30.54 -3.27 -7.26
N ASN A 178 29.45 -3.67 -6.58
CA ASN A 178 29.02 -5.07 -6.47
C ASN A 178 27.67 -5.25 -7.17
N LYS A 179 27.70 -5.55 -8.45
CA LYS A 179 26.51 -5.71 -9.27
C LYS A 179 25.56 -6.78 -8.73
N GLY A 180 24.27 -6.51 -8.73
CA GLY A 180 23.23 -7.45 -8.34
C GLY A 180 22.66 -7.18 -6.95
N ALA A 181 21.98 -8.17 -6.41
CA ALA A 181 21.34 -8.11 -5.09
C ALA A 181 21.47 -9.46 -4.37
N VAL A 182 21.30 -9.44 -3.04
CA VAL A 182 20.96 -10.62 -2.26
C VAL A 182 19.47 -10.62 -2.00
N TRP A 183 18.84 -11.79 -2.09
CA TRP A 183 17.40 -11.90 -1.98
C TRP A 183 16.95 -13.28 -1.51
N VAL A 184 15.76 -13.34 -0.99
CA VAL A 184 15.06 -14.58 -0.61
C VAL A 184 13.57 -14.43 -0.88
N ALA A 185 12.96 -15.44 -1.50
CA ALA A 185 11.53 -15.52 -1.76
C ALA A 185 10.94 -16.73 -1.05
N ILE A 186 9.89 -16.52 -0.27
CA ILE A 186 9.17 -17.57 0.47
C ILE A 186 7.72 -17.59 0.01
N ARG A 187 7.24 -18.77 -0.40
CA ARG A 187 5.85 -19.02 -0.73
C ARG A 187 5.00 -18.99 0.53
N ILE A 188 3.91 -18.24 0.51
CA ILE A 188 2.94 -18.23 1.60
C ILE A 188 2.05 -19.47 1.46
N PRO A 189 1.89 -20.28 2.53
CA PRO A 189 0.99 -21.43 2.48
C PRO A 189 -0.42 -21.04 2.07
N ASP A 190 -1.08 -21.90 1.30
CA ASP A 190 -2.40 -21.61 0.72
C ASP A 190 -3.46 -21.23 1.77
N ASP A 191 -3.37 -21.79 2.99
CA ASP A 191 -4.31 -21.58 4.10
C ASP A 191 -3.87 -20.50 5.09
N CYS A 192 -2.90 -19.66 4.70
CA CYS A 192 -2.33 -18.60 5.52
C CYS A 192 -2.55 -17.20 4.92
N ILE A 193 -2.43 -16.21 5.79
CA ILE A 193 -2.30 -14.79 5.46
C ILE A 193 -0.90 -14.29 5.83
N SER A 194 -0.42 -13.27 5.13
CA SER A 194 0.84 -12.60 5.41
C SER A 194 0.69 -11.09 5.26
N ALA A 195 1.68 -10.33 5.71
CA ALA A 195 1.75 -8.89 5.53
C ALA A 195 3.19 -8.39 5.66
N HIS A 196 3.46 -7.23 5.07
CA HIS A 196 4.71 -6.50 5.23
C HIS A 196 4.44 -4.98 5.20
N ALA A 197 5.29 -4.23 5.87
CA ALA A 197 5.11 -2.79 6.03
C ALA A 197 6.44 -2.10 6.37
N ASN A 198 7.29 -1.89 5.37
CA ASN A 198 8.59 -1.19 5.46
C ASN A 198 9.60 -1.79 6.45
N GLN A 199 9.53 -3.10 6.67
CA GLN A 199 10.50 -3.84 7.47
C GLN A 199 10.70 -5.22 6.87
N SER A 200 11.95 -5.65 6.72
CA SER A 200 12.27 -7.04 6.38
C SER A 200 11.76 -7.99 7.47
N ARG A 201 11.06 -9.06 7.08
CA ARG A 201 10.39 -9.98 8.01
C ARG A 201 10.84 -11.42 7.86
N ILE A 202 11.57 -11.77 6.80
CA ILE A 202 12.10 -13.12 6.62
C ILE A 202 13.23 -13.37 7.64
N GLN A 203 12.94 -14.21 8.61
CA GLN A 203 13.89 -14.61 9.62
C GLN A 203 14.80 -15.73 9.09
N GLN A 204 14.50 -16.95 9.41
CA GLN A 204 15.25 -18.11 8.94
C GLN A 204 14.84 -18.50 7.52
N ILE A 205 15.82 -18.90 6.73
CA ILE A 205 15.62 -19.39 5.36
C ILE A 205 15.51 -20.93 5.42
N PRO A 206 14.40 -21.52 4.95
CA PRO A 206 14.27 -22.97 4.85
C PRO A 206 15.03 -23.52 3.63
N PHE A 207 16.35 -23.59 3.74
CA PHE A 207 17.28 -23.96 2.65
C PHE A 207 16.97 -25.31 1.98
N ASP A 208 16.33 -26.23 2.70
CA ASP A 208 15.99 -27.57 2.21
C ASP A 208 14.63 -27.62 1.47
N ASP A 209 13.80 -26.58 1.61
CA ASP A 209 12.47 -26.51 0.96
C ASP A 209 12.54 -25.75 -0.36
N LYS A 210 13.08 -26.41 -1.39
CA LYS A 210 13.25 -25.80 -2.73
C LYS A 210 11.94 -25.53 -3.47
N GLU A 211 10.83 -26.10 -3.02
CA GLU A 211 9.51 -25.86 -3.60
C GLU A 211 8.93 -24.52 -3.13
N ASN A 212 9.11 -24.20 -1.85
CA ASN A 212 8.51 -23.04 -1.21
C ASN A 212 9.52 -21.95 -0.82
N CYS A 213 10.82 -22.15 -1.10
CA CYS A 213 11.87 -21.17 -0.83
C CYS A 213 12.89 -21.11 -1.97
N ILE A 214 13.08 -19.92 -2.51
CA ILE A 214 14.06 -19.63 -3.56
C ILE A 214 14.93 -18.46 -3.05
N TYR A 215 16.24 -18.51 -3.26
CA TYR A 215 17.16 -17.49 -2.71
C TYR A 215 18.40 -17.31 -3.57
N SER A 216 19.06 -16.16 -3.44
CA SER A 216 20.34 -15.91 -4.12
C SER A 216 21.44 -16.81 -3.55
N PRO A 217 22.30 -17.42 -4.40
CA PRO A 217 23.30 -18.39 -3.95
C PRO A 217 24.27 -17.86 -2.88
N ASP A 218 24.46 -16.55 -2.86
CA ASP A 218 25.38 -15.85 -1.99
C ASP A 218 24.73 -15.12 -0.80
N VAL A 219 23.43 -15.34 -0.55
CA VAL A 219 22.68 -14.65 0.52
C VAL A 219 23.32 -14.77 1.91
N VAL A 220 23.96 -15.91 2.23
CA VAL A 220 24.67 -16.10 3.50
C VAL A 220 26.14 -15.73 3.42
N SER A 221 26.84 -16.14 2.33
CA SER A 221 28.27 -15.87 2.18
C SER A 221 28.57 -14.37 2.09
N PHE A 222 27.73 -13.59 1.41
CA PHE A 222 27.82 -12.15 1.35
C PHE A 222 27.64 -11.48 2.72
N ALA A 223 26.68 -11.94 3.52
CA ALA A 223 26.51 -11.44 4.89
C ALA A 223 27.74 -11.73 5.77
N ARG A 224 28.39 -12.89 5.59
CA ARG A 224 29.66 -13.20 6.29
C ARG A 224 30.80 -12.30 5.83
N GLU A 225 30.95 -12.11 4.53
CA GLU A 225 31.97 -11.23 3.95
C GLU A 225 31.88 -9.80 4.50
N LYS A 226 30.64 -9.30 4.62
CA LYS A 226 30.39 -7.96 5.19
C LYS A 226 30.43 -7.90 6.71
N GLY A 227 30.58 -9.04 7.40
CA GLY A 227 30.59 -9.09 8.86
C GLY A 227 29.21 -8.95 9.51
N TYR A 228 28.13 -9.08 8.75
CA TYR A 228 26.76 -8.98 9.26
C TYR A 228 26.28 -10.26 9.93
N PHE A 229 26.94 -11.37 9.65
CA PHE A 229 26.62 -12.67 10.22
C PHE A 229 27.88 -13.52 10.45
N SER A 230 27.91 -14.21 11.60
CA SER A 230 28.88 -15.27 11.90
C SER A 230 28.13 -16.46 12.51
N GLY A 231 28.28 -17.63 11.94
CA GLY A 231 27.59 -18.82 12.44
C GLY A 231 27.29 -19.85 11.35
N ARG A 232 26.46 -20.84 11.67
CA ARG A 232 26.07 -21.88 10.71
C ARG A 232 24.92 -21.36 9.84
N ASP A 233 24.83 -21.78 8.57
CA ASP A 233 23.79 -21.35 7.61
C ASP A 233 22.38 -21.51 8.17
N LYS A 234 22.11 -22.61 8.88
CA LYS A 234 20.79 -22.87 9.50
C LYS A 234 20.37 -21.86 10.56
N ASP A 235 21.33 -21.11 11.12
CA ASP A 235 21.09 -20.08 12.14
C ASP A 235 20.99 -18.67 11.49
N PHE A 236 21.13 -18.58 10.16
CA PHE A 236 21.06 -17.33 9.44
C PHE A 236 19.65 -16.74 9.45
N SER A 237 19.55 -15.43 9.67
CA SER A 237 18.33 -14.64 9.54
C SER A 237 18.56 -13.52 8.55
N PHE A 238 17.77 -13.47 7.46
CA PHE A 238 17.86 -12.41 6.46
C PHE A 238 17.60 -11.05 7.12
N GLN A 239 16.52 -10.94 7.87
CA GLN A 239 16.14 -9.71 8.56
C GLN A 239 17.26 -9.22 9.51
N LYS A 240 17.84 -10.08 10.35
CA LYS A 240 18.90 -9.66 11.27
C LYS A 240 20.17 -9.23 10.57
N ALA A 241 20.51 -9.88 9.46
CA ALA A 241 21.70 -9.55 8.69
C ALA A 241 21.55 -8.25 7.90
N TYR A 242 20.43 -8.04 7.23
CA TYR A 242 20.27 -6.98 6.24
C TYR A 242 19.39 -5.81 6.68
N CYS A 243 18.46 -6.02 7.61
CA CYS A 243 17.57 -4.99 8.14
C CYS A 243 17.22 -5.26 9.62
N PRO A 244 18.16 -5.13 10.54
CA PRO A 244 17.91 -5.38 11.96
C PRO A 244 16.81 -4.46 12.52
N TYR A 245 16.04 -4.97 13.49
CA TYR A 245 15.03 -4.17 14.17
C TYR A 245 15.64 -3.02 14.97
N ASP A 246 14.99 -1.89 14.90
CA ASP A 246 15.09 -0.78 15.83
C ASP A 246 13.69 -0.42 16.38
N PHE A 247 13.62 0.61 17.21
CA PHE A 247 12.36 1.07 17.80
C PHE A 247 11.35 1.51 16.72
N SER A 248 11.80 2.25 15.71
CA SER A 248 10.93 2.76 14.65
C SER A 248 10.39 1.64 13.74
N ALA A 249 11.20 0.62 13.48
CA ALA A 249 10.80 -0.58 12.77
C ALA A 249 9.66 -1.31 13.48
N LEU A 250 9.70 -1.40 14.81
CA LEU A 250 8.66 -2.06 15.60
C LEU A 250 7.39 -1.20 15.68
N ARG A 251 7.51 0.07 16.05
CA ARG A 251 6.38 0.99 16.22
C ARG A 251 5.73 1.43 14.91
N GLY A 252 6.53 1.75 13.91
CA GLY A 252 6.05 2.27 12.63
C GLY A 252 5.74 1.19 11.60
N CYS A 253 6.37 0.01 11.69
CA CYS A 253 6.28 -1.02 10.66
C CYS A 253 5.60 -2.30 11.17
N GLU A 254 6.22 -3.04 12.10
CA GLU A 254 5.64 -4.29 12.61
C GLU A 254 4.28 -4.11 13.29
N ALA A 255 3.99 -2.95 13.89
CA ALA A 255 2.67 -2.64 14.45
C ALA A 255 1.55 -2.73 13.41
N ARG A 256 1.79 -2.31 12.15
CA ARG A 256 0.81 -2.42 11.05
C ARG A 256 0.54 -3.89 10.69
N VAL A 257 1.58 -4.70 10.62
CA VAL A 257 1.46 -6.15 10.37
C VAL A 257 0.72 -6.83 11.52
N TRP A 258 1.07 -6.49 12.77
CA TRP A 258 0.40 -6.99 13.95
C TRP A 258 -1.08 -6.66 13.95
N SER A 259 -1.44 -5.42 13.61
CA SER A 259 -2.84 -4.98 13.57
C SER A 259 -3.67 -5.80 12.57
N PHE A 260 -3.11 -6.09 11.40
CA PHE A 260 -3.77 -6.97 10.43
C PHE A 260 -3.90 -8.40 10.96
N PHE A 261 -2.82 -8.99 11.44
CA PHE A 261 -2.82 -10.39 11.90
C PHE A 261 -3.80 -10.61 13.07
N ARG A 262 -3.80 -9.73 14.08
CA ARG A 262 -4.65 -9.90 15.26
C ARG A 262 -6.15 -9.83 14.98
N LYS A 263 -6.56 -9.22 13.88
CA LYS A 263 -7.97 -9.22 13.43
C LYS A 263 -8.45 -10.64 13.05
N TYR A 264 -7.53 -11.51 12.71
CA TYR A 264 -7.80 -12.87 12.21
C TYR A 264 -7.10 -13.98 13.00
N ASP A 265 -6.23 -13.65 13.93
CA ASP A 265 -5.57 -14.56 14.86
C ASP A 265 -5.30 -13.83 16.19
N LYS A 266 -6.17 -14.05 17.17
CA LYS A 266 -6.06 -13.38 18.48
C LYS A 266 -4.80 -13.78 19.26
N SER A 267 -4.13 -14.88 18.92
CA SER A 267 -2.86 -15.26 19.53
C SER A 267 -1.76 -14.21 19.31
N MET A 268 -1.94 -13.33 18.30
CA MET A 268 -1.03 -12.23 18.00
C MET A 268 -0.98 -11.17 19.10
N ASP A 269 -1.95 -11.09 19.99
CA ASP A 269 -1.91 -10.17 21.14
C ASP A 269 -0.68 -10.41 22.05
N GLN A 270 -0.09 -11.62 22.03
CA GLN A 270 1.17 -11.93 22.74
C GLN A 270 2.37 -11.09 22.28
N TYR A 271 2.29 -10.44 21.09
CA TYR A 271 3.37 -9.63 20.53
C TYR A 271 3.25 -8.15 20.86
N MET A 272 2.32 -7.74 21.74
CA MET A 272 2.10 -6.34 22.12
C MET A 272 3.39 -5.67 22.63
N ASP A 273 4.18 -6.35 23.48
CA ASP A 273 5.44 -5.79 23.97
C ASP A 273 6.45 -5.54 22.84
N LEU A 274 6.53 -6.47 21.87
CA LEU A 274 7.39 -6.30 20.69
C LEU A 274 7.01 -5.02 19.93
N ILE A 275 5.74 -4.88 19.57
CA ILE A 275 5.28 -3.73 18.77
C ILE A 275 5.27 -2.41 19.54
N LYS A 276 5.30 -2.45 20.88
CA LYS A 276 5.55 -1.28 21.72
C LYS A 276 7.04 -0.85 21.75
N GLY A 277 7.93 -1.62 21.09
CA GLY A 277 9.33 -1.25 20.85
C GLY A 277 10.37 -2.12 21.58
N ASP A 278 9.97 -3.24 22.20
CA ASP A 278 10.94 -4.14 22.85
C ASP A 278 11.63 -5.06 21.83
N VAL A 279 12.77 -4.61 21.33
CA VAL A 279 13.59 -5.33 20.33
C VAL A 279 14.13 -6.68 20.81
N MET A 280 14.07 -6.95 22.13
CA MET A 280 14.55 -8.21 22.71
C MET A 280 13.51 -9.33 22.64
N LYS A 281 12.27 -8.99 22.31
CA LYS A 281 11.18 -9.97 22.17
C LYS A 281 11.31 -10.78 20.87
N LYS A 282 10.67 -11.95 20.88
CA LYS A 282 10.63 -12.81 19.68
C LYS A 282 9.87 -12.12 18.56
N PRO A 283 10.42 -12.09 17.33
CA PRO A 283 9.72 -11.58 16.17
C PRO A 283 8.40 -12.33 15.88
N MET A 284 7.44 -11.64 15.27
CA MET A 284 6.22 -12.25 14.76
C MET A 284 6.53 -13.24 13.62
N PRO A 285 5.69 -14.26 13.40
CA PRO A 285 5.81 -15.14 12.24
C PRO A 285 5.60 -14.37 10.93
N LEU A 286 6.22 -14.85 9.83
CA LEU A 286 6.05 -14.27 8.50
C LEU A 286 4.60 -14.38 8.00
N TYR A 287 3.91 -15.46 8.35
CA TYR A 287 2.52 -15.73 8.00
C TYR A 287 1.79 -16.41 9.16
N VAL A 288 0.46 -16.30 9.18
CA VAL A 288 -0.40 -16.93 10.19
C VAL A 288 -1.60 -17.60 9.50
N LYS A 289 -2.13 -18.64 10.12
CA LYS A 289 -3.38 -19.25 9.70
C LYS A 289 -4.54 -18.47 10.32
N PRO A 290 -5.43 -17.88 9.53
CA PRO A 290 -6.51 -17.07 10.07
C PRO A 290 -7.61 -17.97 10.69
N ASP A 291 -8.27 -17.47 11.73
CA ASP A 291 -9.38 -18.13 12.43
C ASP A 291 -10.64 -18.26 11.54
N ARG A 292 -10.75 -17.43 10.51
CA ARG A 292 -11.81 -17.44 9.50
C ARG A 292 -11.28 -17.09 8.12
N LEU A 293 -11.96 -17.51 7.07
CA LEU A 293 -11.62 -17.13 5.70
C LEU A 293 -11.89 -15.64 5.47
N LEU A 294 -11.07 -15.03 4.61
CA LEU A 294 -11.13 -13.62 4.27
C LEU A 294 -11.81 -13.41 2.90
N SER A 295 -12.71 -12.46 2.83
CA SER A 295 -13.22 -11.90 1.59
C SER A 295 -12.34 -10.77 1.06
N VAL A 296 -12.54 -10.35 -0.17
CA VAL A 296 -11.88 -9.14 -0.69
C VAL A 296 -12.22 -7.90 0.14
N ARG A 297 -13.44 -7.83 0.68
CA ARG A 297 -13.86 -6.77 1.61
C ARG A 297 -13.05 -6.76 2.90
N ASP A 298 -12.67 -7.91 3.41
CA ASP A 298 -11.81 -8.00 4.59
C ASP A 298 -10.41 -7.43 4.32
N VAL A 299 -9.86 -7.68 3.12
CA VAL A 299 -8.57 -7.10 2.72
C VAL A 299 -8.69 -5.59 2.52
N GLN A 300 -9.75 -5.11 1.85
CA GLN A 300 -10.04 -3.67 1.70
C GLN A 300 -10.16 -2.98 3.06
N ASN A 301 -10.87 -3.59 4.02
CA ASN A 301 -10.99 -3.06 5.38
C ASN A 301 -9.66 -3.14 6.15
N GLY A 302 -8.80 -4.12 5.86
CA GLY A 302 -7.45 -4.18 6.38
C GLY A 302 -6.61 -2.96 5.97
N MET A 303 -6.80 -2.46 4.75
CA MET A 303 -6.11 -1.26 4.26
C MET A 303 -6.62 0.05 4.89
N ARG A 304 -7.77 0.02 5.58
CA ARG A 304 -8.40 1.17 6.26
C ARG A 304 -8.09 1.27 7.75
N ASP A 305 -7.18 0.46 8.24
CA ASP A 305 -6.93 0.29 9.68
C ASP A 305 -6.15 1.46 10.30
N HIS A 306 -6.60 1.90 11.50
CA HIS A 306 -5.94 2.88 12.36
C HIS A 306 -5.74 2.35 13.79
N PHE A 307 -5.52 1.04 13.93
CA PHE A 307 -5.35 0.35 15.22
C PHE A 307 -6.61 0.37 16.11
N GLU A 308 -7.80 0.53 15.55
CA GLU A 308 -9.04 0.67 16.31
C GLU A 308 -9.25 -0.50 17.29
N GLY A 309 -9.68 -0.16 18.51
CA GLY A 309 -9.93 -1.12 19.58
C GLY A 309 -8.67 -1.72 20.21
N THR A 310 -7.51 -1.13 20.03
CA THR A 310 -6.22 -1.53 20.64
C THR A 310 -5.67 -0.43 21.53
N ASP A 311 -4.55 -0.72 22.22
CA ASP A 311 -3.78 0.30 22.96
C ASP A 311 -3.14 1.37 22.06
N LEU A 312 -3.10 1.13 20.74
CA LEU A 312 -2.54 2.04 19.74
C LEU A 312 -3.63 2.80 18.97
N ASP A 313 -4.88 2.73 19.39
CA ASP A 313 -6.04 3.34 18.72
C ASP A 313 -5.84 4.85 18.54
N MET A 314 -5.62 5.26 17.29
CA MET A 314 -5.28 6.64 16.93
C MET A 314 -6.45 7.61 17.04
N THR A 315 -7.64 7.13 17.37
CA THR A 315 -8.83 7.97 17.61
C THR A 315 -8.99 8.40 19.08
N LYS A 316 -8.12 7.95 19.97
CA LYS A 316 -8.30 8.08 21.43
C LYS A 316 -7.24 8.89 22.15
N ASP A 317 -6.10 9.12 21.54
CA ASP A 317 -5.03 9.88 22.16
C ASP A 317 -5.19 11.41 21.98
N ALA A 318 -4.30 12.19 22.59
CA ALA A 318 -4.32 13.66 22.48
C ALA A 318 -4.17 14.15 21.02
N GLY A 319 -3.50 13.39 20.16
CA GLY A 319 -3.31 13.73 18.74
C GLY A 319 -4.60 13.60 17.91
N ALA A 320 -5.60 12.87 18.41
CA ALA A 320 -6.90 12.74 17.75
C ALA A 320 -7.75 14.01 17.82
N GLY A 321 -7.52 14.82 18.85
CA GLY A 321 -8.30 16.03 19.10
C GLY A 321 -9.79 15.78 19.31
N PRO A 322 -10.58 16.84 19.36
CA PRO A 322 -12.00 16.75 19.71
C PRO A 322 -12.89 16.07 18.66
N TYR A 323 -12.36 15.86 17.45
CA TYR A 323 -13.07 15.18 16.36
C TYR A 323 -12.53 13.79 16.05
N LYS A 324 -11.72 13.21 16.95
CA LYS A 324 -11.22 11.83 16.86
C LYS A 324 -10.53 11.51 15.54
N VAL A 325 -9.68 12.44 15.07
CA VAL A 325 -8.96 12.33 13.80
C VAL A 325 -7.88 11.27 13.91
N PRO A 326 -7.91 10.18 13.12
CA PRO A 326 -6.95 9.08 13.25
C PRO A 326 -5.64 9.31 12.49
N TYR A 327 -5.34 10.54 12.13
CA TYR A 327 -4.17 10.92 11.35
C TYR A 327 -3.17 11.71 12.20
N ARG A 328 -1.88 11.58 11.86
CA ARG A 328 -0.82 12.37 12.47
C ARG A 328 -0.08 13.13 11.36
N TRP A 329 0.05 14.45 11.57
CA TRP A 329 0.80 15.28 10.66
C TRP A 329 2.30 15.10 10.89
N ARG A 330 3.09 15.18 9.85
CA ARG A 330 4.56 15.11 9.96
C ARG A 330 5.13 16.39 10.62
N PRO A 331 6.27 16.29 11.34
CA PRO A 331 7.11 15.12 11.49
C PRO A 331 6.50 14.04 12.40
N MET A 332 6.80 12.76 12.12
CA MET A 332 6.34 11.64 12.96
C MET A 332 7.10 11.57 14.27
N THR A 333 8.39 11.92 14.29
CA THR A 333 9.23 12.00 15.48
C THR A 333 9.43 13.45 15.89
N PHE A 334 9.48 13.71 17.19
CA PHE A 334 9.68 15.03 17.77
C PHE A 334 10.42 14.92 19.11
N GLU A 335 11.05 16.01 19.56
CA GLU A 335 11.80 16.05 20.81
C GLU A 335 11.14 17.00 21.80
N VAL A 336 11.06 16.57 23.08
CA VAL A 336 10.63 17.40 24.20
C VAL A 336 11.64 17.19 25.35
N ASP A 337 12.20 18.26 25.86
CA ASP A 337 13.16 18.27 26.98
C ASP A 337 14.37 17.32 26.76
N GLY A 338 14.84 17.20 25.52
CA GLY A 338 15.96 16.34 25.15
C GLY A 338 15.62 14.86 25.03
N GLN A 339 14.34 14.50 25.08
CA GLN A 339 13.84 13.15 24.86
C GLN A 339 13.06 13.06 23.55
N GLU A 340 13.37 12.08 22.71
CA GLU A 340 12.68 11.81 21.45
C GLU A 340 11.40 11.01 21.66
N TYR A 341 10.37 11.39 20.95
CA TYR A 341 9.05 10.76 20.91
C TYR A 341 8.64 10.48 19.47
N THR A 342 7.71 9.53 19.28
CA THR A 342 7.14 9.23 17.97
C THR A 342 5.63 9.06 18.03
N ASN A 343 4.95 9.51 16.97
CA ASN A 343 3.54 9.22 16.75
C ASN A 343 3.34 7.82 16.18
N GLU A 344 2.16 7.25 16.34
CA GLU A 344 1.74 6.03 15.67
C GLU A 344 1.66 6.22 14.15
N ARG A 345 1.97 5.14 13.42
CA ARG A 345 1.84 5.06 11.96
C ARG A 345 0.93 3.87 11.62
N ALA A 346 -0.31 4.15 11.27
CA ALA A 346 -1.32 3.15 10.90
C ALA A 346 -1.14 2.64 9.45
N ILE A 347 -1.94 1.65 9.05
CA ILE A 347 -2.01 1.17 7.66
C ILE A 347 -2.59 2.28 6.78
N ALA A 348 -3.78 2.80 7.11
CA ALA A 348 -4.34 3.94 6.40
C ALA A 348 -3.66 5.25 6.80
N THR A 349 -3.38 6.09 5.82
CA THR A 349 -2.72 7.37 6.02
C THR A 349 -3.11 8.37 4.95
N GLN A 350 -3.03 9.65 5.31
CA GLN A 350 -3.35 10.77 4.41
C GLN A 350 -2.38 10.95 3.24
N GLN A 351 -1.24 10.27 3.23
CA GLN A 351 -0.23 10.40 2.18
C GLN A 351 -0.29 9.28 1.13
N THR A 352 -1.37 8.51 1.11
CA THR A 352 -1.55 7.45 0.11
C THR A 352 -1.82 8.07 -1.26
N GLY A 353 -1.04 7.71 -2.27
CA GLY A 353 -1.32 8.08 -3.66
C GLY A 353 -2.43 7.20 -4.23
N PHE A 354 -2.24 5.89 -4.16
CA PHE A 354 -3.25 4.89 -4.52
C PHE A 354 -3.20 3.67 -3.60
N VAL A 355 -4.34 2.99 -3.50
CA VAL A 355 -4.49 1.75 -2.75
C VAL A 355 -5.15 0.70 -3.63
N ILE A 356 -4.61 -0.53 -3.64
CA ILE A 356 -5.09 -1.61 -4.50
C ILE A 356 -5.25 -2.93 -3.76
N VAL A 357 -6.17 -3.75 -4.28
CA VAL A 357 -6.30 -5.18 -3.92
C VAL A 357 -6.40 -5.99 -5.22
N PRO A 358 -5.31 -6.45 -5.81
CA PRO A 358 -5.32 -7.48 -6.83
C PRO A 358 -5.99 -8.77 -6.32
N GLN A 359 -7.02 -9.22 -7.01
CA GLN A 359 -7.72 -10.49 -6.78
C GLN A 359 -7.58 -11.38 -8.00
N MET A 360 -6.99 -12.56 -7.84
CA MET A 360 -6.69 -13.52 -8.89
C MET A 360 -7.54 -14.78 -8.73
N ARG A 361 -8.29 -15.17 -9.76
CA ARG A 361 -9.31 -16.22 -9.73
C ARG A 361 -9.04 -17.26 -10.82
N ASN A 362 -8.59 -18.45 -10.41
CA ASN A 362 -8.12 -19.48 -11.35
C ASN A 362 -9.23 -20.27 -12.06
N TRP A 363 -10.49 -20.12 -11.64
CA TRP A 363 -11.66 -20.80 -12.23
C TRP A 363 -12.31 -20.04 -13.37
N LEU A 364 -11.77 -18.88 -13.72
CA LEU A 364 -12.23 -18.03 -14.82
C LEU A 364 -11.15 -17.90 -15.90
N PRO A 365 -11.51 -17.59 -17.15
CA PRO A 365 -10.52 -17.22 -18.16
C PRO A 365 -9.65 -16.06 -17.68
N ASP A 366 -8.36 -16.02 -18.05
CA ASP A 366 -7.42 -15.02 -17.54
C ASP A 366 -7.92 -13.57 -17.72
N ALA A 367 -8.51 -13.27 -18.85
CA ALA A 367 -9.07 -11.95 -19.12
C ALA A 367 -10.22 -11.53 -18.19
N VAL A 368 -10.89 -12.49 -17.54
CA VAL A 368 -12.03 -12.28 -16.63
C VAL A 368 -11.64 -12.49 -15.17
N GLY A 369 -10.67 -13.38 -14.94
CA GLY A 369 -10.32 -13.85 -13.60
C GLY A 369 -9.61 -12.81 -12.73
N GLY A 370 -8.84 -11.89 -13.31
CA GLY A 370 -8.10 -10.86 -12.59
C GLY A 370 -8.92 -9.58 -12.41
N ILE A 371 -9.09 -9.13 -11.17
CA ILE A 371 -9.64 -7.82 -10.83
C ILE A 371 -8.61 -7.06 -10.00
N LEU A 372 -8.21 -5.90 -10.47
CA LEU A 372 -7.50 -4.89 -9.70
C LEU A 372 -8.55 -3.98 -9.05
N TRP A 373 -8.84 -4.19 -7.78
CA TRP A 373 -9.65 -3.26 -7.00
C TRP A 373 -8.79 -2.02 -6.73
N PHE A 374 -9.14 -0.90 -7.36
CA PHE A 374 -8.33 0.30 -7.40
C PHE A 374 -9.02 1.47 -6.69
N GLY A 375 -8.32 2.09 -5.76
CA GLY A 375 -8.70 3.31 -5.06
C GLY A 375 -7.56 4.32 -5.07
N VAL A 376 -7.87 5.58 -4.87
CA VAL A 376 -6.92 6.69 -4.85
C VAL A 376 -7.06 7.50 -3.58
N ASP A 377 -6.00 8.22 -3.22
CA ASP A 377 -5.91 9.06 -2.03
C ASP A 377 -6.00 8.23 -0.73
N ASP A 378 -6.33 8.84 0.38
CA ASP A 378 -6.45 8.25 1.71
C ASP A 378 -7.18 6.90 1.69
N ALA A 379 -6.48 5.82 2.03
CA ALA A 379 -7.00 4.46 1.95
C ALA A 379 -8.28 4.25 2.79
N ASP A 380 -8.44 4.97 3.91
CA ASP A 380 -9.63 4.91 4.77
C ASP A 380 -10.88 5.42 4.04
N MET A 381 -10.74 6.50 3.29
CA MET A 381 -11.83 7.14 2.56
C MET A 381 -11.86 6.81 1.06
N ALA A 382 -10.93 5.97 0.55
CA ALA A 382 -10.93 5.51 -0.82
C ALA A 382 -12.10 4.55 -1.12
N VAL A 383 -12.59 4.58 -2.35
CA VAL A 383 -13.53 3.59 -2.92
C VAL A 383 -12.75 2.64 -3.83
N PHE A 384 -12.79 1.35 -3.53
CA PHE A 384 -12.15 0.34 -4.37
C PHE A 384 -13.04 -0.01 -5.57
N THR A 385 -12.73 0.55 -6.74
CA THR A 385 -13.44 0.27 -7.99
C THR A 385 -12.86 -0.97 -8.69
N PRO A 386 -13.71 -1.82 -9.30
CA PRO A 386 -13.23 -3.04 -9.97
C PRO A 386 -12.71 -2.74 -11.38
N ILE A 387 -11.41 -2.89 -11.57
CA ILE A 387 -10.74 -2.79 -12.87
C ILE A 387 -10.29 -4.19 -13.29
N TYR A 388 -10.83 -4.71 -14.38
CA TYR A 388 -10.40 -6.02 -14.89
C TYR A 388 -9.00 -5.94 -15.51
N CYS A 389 -8.18 -6.98 -15.29
CA CYS A 389 -6.77 -7.01 -15.73
C CYS A 389 -6.59 -6.95 -17.26
N SER A 390 -7.65 -7.24 -18.02
CA SER A 390 -7.65 -7.27 -19.48
C SER A 390 -8.09 -5.96 -20.14
N VAL A 391 -8.41 -4.90 -19.36
CA VAL A 391 -8.90 -3.65 -19.95
C VAL A 391 -7.88 -3.02 -20.89
N THR A 392 -8.38 -2.42 -21.98
CA THR A 392 -7.54 -1.81 -23.02
C THR A 392 -7.45 -0.30 -22.93
N ALA A 393 -8.12 0.31 -21.96
CA ALA A 393 -8.04 1.73 -21.65
C ALA A 393 -8.21 1.95 -20.14
N SER A 394 -7.50 2.93 -19.57
CA SER A 394 -7.75 3.40 -18.22
C SER A 394 -9.02 4.25 -18.19
N PRO A 395 -9.84 4.17 -17.10
CA PRO A 395 -10.93 5.12 -16.89
C PRO A 395 -10.44 6.57 -16.96
N GLU A 396 -11.27 7.48 -17.46
CA GLU A 396 -10.87 8.90 -17.61
C GLU A 396 -10.50 9.53 -16.26
N CYS A 397 -11.22 9.18 -15.19
CA CYS A 397 -10.97 9.69 -13.85
C CYS A 397 -9.63 9.22 -13.24
N TYR A 398 -9.04 8.12 -13.72
CA TYR A 398 -7.74 7.59 -13.29
C TYR A 398 -6.63 7.72 -14.33
N ARG A 399 -6.94 8.36 -15.48
CA ARG A 399 -6.01 8.43 -16.62
C ARG A 399 -4.76 9.23 -16.26
N VAL A 400 -3.60 8.70 -16.62
CA VAL A 400 -2.31 9.40 -16.52
C VAL A 400 -2.40 10.75 -17.24
N GLY A 401 -1.99 11.80 -16.53
CA GLY A 401 -2.03 13.19 -17.02
C GLY A 401 -3.39 13.89 -16.86
N ASN A 402 -4.36 13.29 -16.14
CA ASN A 402 -5.57 14.00 -15.72
C ASN A 402 -5.33 14.70 -14.37
N GLY A 403 -4.61 15.82 -14.39
CA GLY A 403 -4.06 16.48 -13.22
C GLY A 403 -2.72 15.87 -12.79
N ASP A 404 -2.11 16.44 -11.78
CA ASP A 404 -0.89 15.96 -11.11
C ASP A 404 -0.79 16.57 -9.70
N MET A 405 0.30 16.33 -8.96
CA MET A 405 0.48 16.87 -7.60
C MET A 405 0.55 18.41 -7.53
N MET A 406 0.73 19.08 -8.64
CA MET A 406 0.81 20.55 -8.74
C MET A 406 -0.41 21.17 -9.45
N ASN A 407 -1.20 20.37 -10.19
CA ASN A 407 -2.29 20.85 -11.02
C ASN A 407 -3.59 20.10 -10.69
N PHE A 408 -4.52 20.83 -10.06
CA PHE A 408 -5.84 20.30 -9.69
C PHE A 408 -6.71 20.01 -10.94
N SER A 409 -7.50 18.90 -10.88
CA SER A 409 -8.49 18.57 -11.90
C SER A 409 -9.80 18.11 -11.27
N TRP A 410 -10.92 18.72 -11.68
CA TRP A 410 -12.27 18.30 -11.26
C TRP A 410 -12.77 17.01 -11.90
N THR A 411 -12.02 16.43 -12.83
CA THR A 411 -12.32 15.14 -13.44
C THR A 411 -11.41 14.02 -12.94
N SER A 412 -10.37 14.36 -12.18
CA SER A 412 -9.48 13.39 -11.55
C SER A 412 -10.09 12.82 -10.27
N ALA A 413 -10.13 11.50 -10.17
CA ALA A 413 -10.57 10.82 -8.96
C ALA A 413 -9.69 11.17 -7.77
N PHE A 414 -8.35 11.24 -7.95
CA PHE A 414 -7.42 11.61 -6.87
C PHE A 414 -7.81 12.94 -6.23
N TRP A 415 -7.97 14.00 -7.02
CA TRP A 415 -8.31 15.31 -6.48
C TRP A 415 -9.72 15.37 -5.88
N ILE A 416 -10.68 14.63 -6.43
CA ILE A 416 -12.02 14.55 -5.86
C ILE A 416 -12.02 13.84 -4.51
N HIS A 417 -11.26 12.73 -4.36
CA HIS A 417 -11.13 12.02 -3.08
C HIS A 417 -10.36 12.88 -2.07
N ASN A 418 -9.25 13.49 -2.47
CA ASN A 418 -8.44 14.37 -1.63
C ASN A 418 -9.23 15.59 -1.13
N TRP A 419 -10.09 16.18 -1.97
CA TRP A 419 -10.99 17.25 -1.55
C TRP A 419 -11.95 16.81 -0.43
N VAL A 420 -12.57 15.63 -0.56
CA VAL A 420 -13.46 15.07 0.47
C VAL A 420 -12.68 14.74 1.74
N ALA A 421 -11.52 14.11 1.62
CA ALA A 421 -10.66 13.76 2.75
C ALA A 421 -10.20 15.00 3.53
N ASN A 422 -9.75 16.05 2.84
CA ASN A 422 -9.34 17.30 3.49
C ASN A 422 -10.47 17.99 4.25
N MET A 423 -11.73 17.91 3.80
CA MET A 423 -12.86 18.39 4.59
C MET A 423 -13.06 17.53 5.84
N ALA A 424 -12.97 16.19 5.70
CA ALA A 424 -13.17 15.26 6.79
C ALA A 424 -12.09 15.38 7.89
N TYR A 425 -10.86 15.69 7.57
CA TYR A 425 -9.77 15.90 8.56
C TYR A 425 -10.11 16.99 9.58
N GLY A 426 -10.90 17.98 9.21
CA GLY A 426 -11.35 19.03 10.13
C GLY A 426 -12.51 18.63 11.05
N LYS A 427 -13.25 17.56 10.74
CA LYS A 427 -14.44 17.13 11.49
C LYS A 427 -14.73 15.63 11.29
N TYR A 428 -13.71 14.82 11.48
CA TYR A 428 -13.69 13.42 11.10
C TYR A 428 -14.83 12.60 11.68
N SER A 429 -15.05 12.62 13.00
CA SER A 429 -16.06 11.79 13.68
C SER A 429 -17.50 12.01 13.19
N TYR A 430 -17.78 13.16 12.60
CA TYR A 430 -19.06 13.47 11.97
C TYR A 430 -19.09 13.08 10.49
N MET A 431 -18.14 13.57 9.71
CA MET A 431 -18.14 13.39 8.25
C MET A 431 -17.90 11.95 7.81
N ILE A 432 -17.09 11.20 8.57
CA ILE A 432 -16.79 9.80 8.22
C ILE A 432 -18.04 8.92 8.18
N GLN A 433 -19.07 9.23 8.95
CA GLN A 433 -20.32 8.47 8.95
C GLN A 433 -21.03 8.59 7.59
N ASP A 434 -21.17 9.80 7.06
CA ASP A 434 -21.77 10.03 5.74
C ASP A 434 -20.87 9.47 4.61
N ILE A 435 -19.55 9.60 4.74
CA ILE A 435 -18.58 9.04 3.80
C ILE A 435 -18.72 7.51 3.73
N ARG A 436 -18.81 6.85 4.89
CA ARG A 436 -18.98 5.38 4.96
C ARG A 436 -20.27 4.90 4.29
N LEU A 437 -21.36 5.64 4.41
CA LEU A 437 -22.62 5.28 3.76
C LEU A 437 -22.45 5.21 2.24
N VAL A 438 -21.83 6.23 1.64
CA VAL A 438 -21.61 6.27 0.18
C VAL A 438 -20.57 5.26 -0.26
N GLN A 439 -19.50 5.09 0.51
CA GLN A 439 -18.47 4.08 0.26
C GLN A 439 -19.09 2.67 0.23
N GLN A 440 -19.91 2.34 1.24
CA GLN A 440 -20.59 1.05 1.32
C GLN A 440 -21.64 0.87 0.22
N GLU A 441 -22.41 1.90 -0.12
CA GLU A 441 -23.36 1.90 -1.24
C GLU A 441 -22.66 1.45 -2.53
N LEU A 442 -21.57 2.11 -2.89
CA LEU A 442 -20.81 1.84 -4.10
C LEU A 442 -20.18 0.44 -4.08
N GLU A 443 -19.42 0.12 -3.06
CA GLU A 443 -18.68 -1.13 -2.98
C GLU A 443 -19.60 -2.36 -2.82
N ASN A 444 -20.76 -2.23 -2.14
CA ASN A 444 -21.74 -3.30 -2.09
C ASN A 444 -22.39 -3.53 -3.46
N SER A 445 -22.65 -2.46 -4.22
CA SER A 445 -23.19 -2.59 -5.57
C SER A 445 -22.23 -3.35 -6.49
N TYR A 446 -20.90 -3.14 -6.33
CA TYR A 446 -19.89 -3.88 -7.10
C TYR A 446 -19.88 -5.36 -6.74
N GLN A 447 -19.88 -5.70 -5.44
CA GLN A 447 -19.92 -7.10 -5.00
C GLN A 447 -21.15 -7.85 -5.52
N GLN A 448 -22.29 -7.18 -5.64
CA GLN A 448 -23.52 -7.77 -6.18
C GLN A 448 -23.49 -7.90 -7.71
N THR A 449 -22.79 -7.01 -8.41
CA THR A 449 -22.79 -6.94 -9.88
C THR A 449 -21.72 -7.85 -10.50
N ILE A 450 -20.55 -7.99 -9.87
CA ILE A 450 -19.41 -8.75 -10.41
C ILE A 450 -19.79 -10.18 -10.87
N PRO A 451 -20.57 -10.99 -10.13
CA PRO A 451 -20.89 -12.34 -10.59
C PRO A 451 -21.65 -12.37 -11.93
N ALA A 452 -22.52 -11.39 -12.16
CA ALA A 452 -23.25 -11.28 -13.44
C ALA A 452 -22.34 -10.81 -14.58
N VAL A 453 -21.42 -9.87 -14.30
CA VAL A 453 -20.41 -9.39 -15.24
C VAL A 453 -19.46 -10.52 -15.62
N ASP A 454 -18.95 -11.27 -14.64
CA ASP A 454 -18.06 -12.42 -14.87
C ASP A 454 -18.71 -13.47 -15.77
N LYS A 455 -19.98 -13.79 -15.51
CA LYS A 455 -20.74 -14.74 -16.32
C LYS A 455 -20.87 -14.24 -17.76
N ALA A 456 -21.35 -13.02 -17.96
CA ALA A 456 -21.52 -12.42 -19.27
C ALA A 456 -20.19 -12.32 -20.04
N ALA A 457 -19.13 -11.87 -19.36
CA ALA A 457 -17.80 -11.77 -19.95
C ALA A 457 -17.23 -13.15 -20.33
N SER A 458 -17.42 -14.18 -19.51
CA SER A 458 -16.97 -15.55 -19.80
C SER A 458 -17.71 -16.16 -20.99
N GLU A 459 -19.02 -15.94 -21.09
CA GLU A 459 -19.82 -16.37 -22.26
C GLU A 459 -19.42 -15.63 -23.55
N LEU A 460 -19.10 -14.34 -23.45
CA LEU A 460 -18.56 -13.56 -24.56
C LEU A 460 -17.16 -14.05 -24.95
N TYR A 461 -16.31 -14.29 -23.96
CA TYR A 461 -14.93 -14.73 -24.18
C TYR A 461 -14.86 -16.06 -24.93
N ALA A 462 -15.75 -17.00 -24.59
CA ALA A 462 -15.85 -18.29 -25.28
C ALA A 462 -16.22 -18.15 -26.76
N LYS A 463 -16.92 -17.07 -27.16
CA LYS A 463 -17.37 -16.82 -28.54
C LYS A 463 -16.43 -15.86 -29.26
N ASN A 464 -16.02 -14.80 -28.62
CA ASN A 464 -15.17 -13.75 -29.17
C ASN A 464 -14.39 -13.06 -28.02
N PRO A 465 -13.13 -13.44 -27.75
CA PRO A 465 -12.31 -12.86 -26.69
C PRO A 465 -12.20 -11.31 -26.78
N ALA A 466 -12.12 -10.75 -27.98
CA ALA A 466 -11.98 -9.30 -28.15
C ALA A 466 -13.24 -8.54 -27.70
N GLU A 467 -14.44 -9.08 -27.95
CA GLU A 467 -15.68 -8.46 -27.47
C GLU A 467 -15.83 -8.56 -25.96
N ALA A 468 -15.37 -9.65 -25.33
CA ALA A 468 -15.33 -9.76 -23.88
C ALA A 468 -14.42 -8.67 -23.25
N VAL A 469 -13.24 -8.47 -23.83
CA VAL A 469 -12.29 -7.42 -23.37
C VAL A 469 -12.89 -6.02 -23.55
N LYS A 470 -13.58 -5.74 -24.66
CA LYS A 470 -14.30 -4.46 -24.85
C LYS A 470 -15.38 -4.25 -23.79
N PHE A 471 -16.17 -5.29 -23.51
CA PHE A 471 -17.21 -5.24 -22.47
C PHE A 471 -16.62 -4.97 -21.10
N LEU A 472 -15.54 -5.67 -20.71
CA LEU A 472 -14.87 -5.46 -19.44
C LEU A 472 -14.20 -4.07 -19.34
N THR A 473 -13.66 -3.56 -20.45
CA THR A 473 -13.11 -2.19 -20.51
C THR A 473 -14.21 -1.15 -20.31
N TRP A 474 -15.34 -1.31 -21.01
CA TRP A 474 -16.48 -0.42 -20.81
C TRP A 474 -17.03 -0.47 -19.39
N PHE A 475 -17.22 -1.67 -18.82
CA PHE A 475 -17.70 -1.84 -17.44
C PHE A 475 -16.77 -1.17 -16.43
N SER A 476 -15.47 -1.45 -16.48
CA SER A 476 -14.49 -0.89 -15.55
C SER A 476 -14.44 0.64 -15.65
N SER A 477 -14.41 1.20 -16.87
CA SER A 477 -14.34 2.64 -17.07
C SER A 477 -15.63 3.33 -16.58
N THR A 478 -16.79 2.81 -16.99
CA THR A 478 -18.09 3.40 -16.59
C THR A 478 -18.28 3.36 -15.07
N THR A 479 -17.90 2.26 -14.43
CA THR A 479 -18.02 2.08 -12.97
C THR A 479 -17.11 3.08 -12.22
N ALA A 480 -15.86 3.25 -12.64
CA ALA A 480 -14.92 4.18 -12.01
C ALA A 480 -15.36 5.65 -12.21
N ASP A 481 -15.80 6.04 -13.41
CA ASP A 481 -16.25 7.40 -13.68
C ASP A 481 -17.54 7.73 -12.91
N GLN A 482 -18.47 6.77 -12.78
CA GLN A 482 -19.68 6.92 -11.96
C GLN A 482 -19.36 7.02 -10.46
N ALA A 483 -18.39 6.24 -9.96
CA ALA A 483 -17.93 6.36 -8.59
C ALA A 483 -17.37 7.75 -8.28
N THR A 484 -16.51 8.27 -9.17
CA THR A 484 -15.93 9.60 -9.04
C THR A 484 -16.99 10.70 -9.06
N ALA A 485 -17.97 10.59 -9.96
CA ALA A 485 -19.11 11.53 -10.03
C ALA A 485 -19.96 11.48 -8.76
N ARG A 486 -20.21 10.28 -8.20
CA ARG A 486 -20.95 10.10 -6.93
C ARG A 486 -20.17 10.68 -5.75
N TRP A 487 -18.83 10.50 -5.74
CA TRP A 487 -17.96 11.05 -4.70
C TRP A 487 -17.89 12.57 -4.74
N LYS A 488 -17.89 13.17 -5.92
CA LYS A 488 -18.00 14.63 -6.05
C LYS A 488 -19.28 15.17 -5.45
N LYS A 489 -20.42 14.51 -5.71
CA LYS A 489 -21.71 14.88 -5.08
C LYS A 489 -21.69 14.72 -3.57
N LEU A 490 -20.97 13.71 -3.04
CA LEU A 490 -20.76 13.57 -1.61
C LEU A 490 -20.00 14.78 -1.04
N GLY A 491 -18.94 15.22 -1.70
CA GLY A 491 -18.17 16.40 -1.27
C GLY A 491 -19.03 17.67 -1.24
N GLU A 492 -19.85 17.90 -2.26
CA GLU A 492 -20.81 19.01 -2.30
C GLU A 492 -21.83 18.92 -1.13
N TYR A 493 -22.33 17.73 -0.86
CA TYR A 493 -23.26 17.48 0.26
C TYR A 493 -22.60 17.72 1.62
N LEU A 494 -21.38 17.21 1.85
CA LEU A 494 -20.65 17.41 3.10
C LEU A 494 -20.34 18.88 3.37
N LEU A 495 -19.95 19.63 2.33
CA LEU A 495 -19.71 21.07 2.46
C LEU A 495 -20.97 21.81 2.91
N VAL A 496 -22.13 21.49 2.34
CA VAL A 496 -23.42 22.12 2.71
C VAL A 496 -23.87 21.68 4.10
N LYS A 497 -23.77 20.39 4.44
CA LYS A 497 -24.25 19.83 5.71
C LYS A 497 -23.47 20.38 6.91
N TYR A 498 -22.14 20.46 6.78
CA TYR A 498 -21.21 20.76 7.87
C TYR A 498 -20.58 22.16 7.79
N MET A 499 -21.17 23.05 7.00
CA MET A 499 -20.69 24.41 6.81
C MET A 499 -20.54 25.16 8.16
N ASP A 500 -19.40 25.82 8.33
CA ASP A 500 -19.09 26.69 9.49
C ASP A 500 -19.23 26.02 10.87
N GLY A 501 -18.99 24.70 10.93
CA GLY A 501 -18.97 23.93 12.18
C GLY A 501 -20.35 23.54 12.72
N ASN A 502 -21.43 23.88 12.03
CA ASN A 502 -22.78 23.43 12.34
C ASN A 502 -23.15 22.13 11.60
N VAL A 503 -24.31 21.55 11.92
CA VAL A 503 -24.87 20.39 11.24
C VAL A 503 -26.28 20.70 10.80
N LYS A 504 -26.54 20.74 9.49
CA LYS A 504 -27.88 20.93 8.97
C LYS A 504 -28.78 19.74 9.29
N LYS A 505 -29.99 20.02 9.75
CA LYS A 505 -31.02 19.00 10.01
C LYS A 505 -31.52 18.41 8.70
N GLU A 506 -31.82 17.11 8.76
CA GLU A 506 -32.33 16.37 7.60
C GLU A 506 -33.63 15.64 7.94
N GLU A 507 -34.44 15.46 6.93
CA GLU A 507 -35.65 14.65 6.98
C GLU A 507 -35.90 14.03 5.60
N ASN A 508 -36.11 12.72 5.57
CA ASN A 508 -36.31 11.95 4.32
C ASN A 508 -35.26 12.20 3.23
N GLY A 509 -33.98 12.36 3.64
CA GLY A 509 -32.85 12.56 2.70
C GLY A 509 -32.74 13.99 2.14
N HIS A 510 -33.45 14.95 2.71
CA HIS A 510 -33.40 16.37 2.32
C HIS A 510 -33.09 17.24 3.52
N PHE A 511 -32.40 18.35 3.32
CA PHE A 511 -32.21 19.35 4.36
C PHE A 511 -33.54 19.97 4.73
N LYS A 512 -33.82 20.05 6.05
CA LYS A 512 -35.08 20.64 6.55
C LYS A 512 -35.20 22.11 6.17
N GLN A 513 -36.41 22.48 5.80
CA GLN A 513 -36.78 23.84 5.45
C GLN A 513 -37.87 24.33 6.38
N ASN A 514 -37.84 25.62 6.70
CA ASN A 514 -38.95 26.31 7.35
C ASN A 514 -40.15 26.44 6.38
N GLY A 515 -41.28 26.96 6.87
CA GLY A 515 -42.50 27.09 6.06
C GLY A 515 -42.37 28.02 4.83
N TYR A 516 -41.22 28.64 4.60
CA TYR A 516 -40.94 29.59 3.52
C TYR A 516 -39.83 29.11 2.57
N GLY A 517 -39.39 27.86 2.69
CA GLY A 517 -38.38 27.27 1.81
C GLY A 517 -36.92 27.60 2.15
N LEU A 518 -36.65 28.22 3.30
CA LEU A 518 -35.31 28.50 3.78
C LEU A 518 -34.85 27.37 4.71
N SER A 519 -33.53 27.13 4.77
CA SER A 519 -32.92 26.16 5.69
C SER A 519 -33.42 26.42 7.13
N GLU A 520 -33.86 25.39 7.83
CA GLU A 520 -34.03 25.45 9.27
C GLU A 520 -32.73 25.82 9.98
N TYR A 521 -32.85 26.32 11.21
CA TYR A 521 -31.70 26.60 12.06
C TYR A 521 -30.93 25.31 12.35
N PRO A 522 -29.61 25.24 12.08
CA PRO A 522 -28.83 24.04 12.22
C PRO A 522 -28.63 23.65 13.69
N ASP A 523 -28.14 22.43 13.90
CA ASP A 523 -27.65 21.99 15.20
C ASP A 523 -26.19 22.40 15.41
N PHE A 524 -25.82 22.64 16.67
CA PHE A 524 -24.45 22.94 17.11
C PHE A 524 -24.01 21.85 18.08
N PRO A 525 -23.49 20.70 17.56
CA PRO A 525 -23.18 19.57 18.43
C PRO A 525 -21.96 19.83 19.34
N GLY A 526 -21.14 20.84 19.03
CA GLY A 526 -19.95 21.18 19.79
C GLY A 526 -18.86 20.11 19.72
N TYR A 527 -18.25 19.84 20.85
CA TYR A 527 -17.19 18.85 21.04
C TYR A 527 -17.66 17.73 21.98
N ASP A 528 -16.85 16.70 22.17
CA ASP A 528 -17.15 15.65 23.11
C ASP A 528 -16.87 16.05 24.58
N GLU A 529 -17.31 15.19 25.51
CA GLU A 529 -17.20 15.48 26.95
C GLU A 529 -15.74 15.55 27.41
N ASP A 530 -14.85 14.75 26.82
CA ASP A 530 -13.42 14.72 27.17
C ASP A 530 -12.74 16.06 26.85
N TYR A 531 -13.09 16.65 25.70
CA TYR A 531 -12.64 18.00 25.35
C TYR A 531 -13.14 19.04 26.35
N TYR A 532 -14.42 19.00 26.70
CA TYR A 532 -14.97 19.97 27.65
C TYR A 532 -14.37 19.82 29.04
N ARG A 533 -14.08 18.61 29.50
CA ARG A 533 -13.40 18.35 30.77
C ARG A 533 -12.00 18.96 30.77
N SER A 534 -11.18 18.67 29.75
CA SER A 534 -9.83 19.23 29.67
C SER A 534 -9.84 20.76 29.64
N ARG A 535 -10.78 21.38 28.91
CA ARG A 535 -10.93 22.84 28.91
C ARG A 535 -11.37 23.41 30.27
N SER A 536 -12.22 22.71 31.00
CA SER A 536 -12.64 23.14 32.34
C SER A 536 -11.47 23.08 33.35
N GLU A 537 -10.61 22.09 33.23
CA GLU A 537 -9.41 21.94 34.07
C GLU A 537 -8.37 23.05 33.81
N GLU A 538 -8.15 23.43 32.56
CA GLU A 538 -7.29 24.57 32.18
C GLU A 538 -7.72 25.87 32.86
N HIS A 539 -9.02 26.12 33.01
CA HIS A 539 -9.57 27.33 33.63
C HIS A 539 -9.66 27.28 35.14
N THR A 540 -9.58 26.11 35.74
CA THR A 540 -9.61 25.96 37.22
C THR A 540 -8.24 26.01 37.86
N SER A 541 -7.16 25.96 37.08
CA SER A 541 -5.78 26.08 37.54
C SER A 541 -5.28 27.56 37.56
N GLU A 542 -6.08 28.52 37.14
CA GLU A 542 -5.85 29.96 37.29
C GLU A 542 -6.58 30.52 38.52
#